data_877846a8561755c2b0d66b2fcd614b88
#
_entry.id   877846a8561755c2b0d66b2fcd614b88
#
_cell.length_a   1.000
_cell.length_b   1.000
_cell.length_c   1.000
_cell.angle_alpha   90.00
_cell.angle_beta   90.00
_cell.angle_gamma   90.00
#
_symmetry.space_group_name_H-M   'P 1'
#
loop_
_entity.id
_entity.type
_entity.pdbx_description
1 polymer ?
#
loop_
_entity_poly.entity_id
_entity_poly.type
_entity_poly.pdbx_seq_one_letter_code
_entity_poly.pdbx_strand_id
1 'polypeptide(L)'
;MITFKEKLNTLFDDYNKLITRKNVPLEDGNGIFARYKYPILTAAHTPVFWRYDLDPESNPNLMERIGMNATLNSGAIKWNGKYLLVVRVEGADRKSFFAVAESPNGIDNFRFWDYPITMPEDVIPATNIYDMRLTAHEDGWVYGIFCAERHDPAAPAGDLSSATATAAIARTKDFVNWERLPDLKTGSQQRNVVLHPEFVNGKYALYTRPQDGFIDAGSGGGIGWALVDDMTHAEVREETIIDRRYYHTIKEV
;
A
#
# COMPACT_ATOMS: atom_id res chain seq x y z
N MET A 1 23.55 -28.47 -22.00
CA MET A 1 22.29 -28.26 -21.24
C MET A 1 22.66 -27.37 -20.06
N ILE A 2 21.95 -26.26 -19.85
CA ILE A 2 22.22 -25.35 -18.73
C ILE A 2 21.84 -26.05 -17.42
N THR A 3 22.74 -26.10 -16.46
CA THR A 3 22.53 -26.74 -15.16
C THR A 3 21.62 -25.87 -14.26
N PHE A 4 21.01 -26.46 -13.22
CA PHE A 4 20.24 -25.74 -12.22
C PHE A 4 21.07 -24.60 -11.57
N LYS A 5 22.33 -24.88 -11.23
CA LYS A 5 23.24 -23.91 -10.62
C LYS A 5 23.52 -22.70 -11.54
N GLU A 6 23.68 -22.92 -12.83
CA GLU A 6 23.88 -21.86 -13.81
C GLU A 6 22.61 -21.00 -13.94
N LYS A 7 21.43 -21.63 -13.98
CA LYS A 7 20.14 -20.89 -13.99
C LYS A 7 19.97 -20.04 -12.72
N LEU A 8 20.27 -20.62 -11.55
CA LEU A 8 20.17 -19.95 -10.26
C LEU A 8 21.12 -18.75 -10.18
N ASN A 9 22.37 -18.89 -10.59
CA ASN A 9 23.34 -17.81 -10.63
C ASN A 9 22.85 -16.68 -11.55
N THR A 10 22.38 -17.01 -12.74
CA THR A 10 21.82 -16.01 -13.69
C THR A 10 20.66 -15.25 -13.06
N LEU A 11 19.73 -15.96 -12.41
CA LEU A 11 18.58 -15.35 -11.74
C LEU A 11 19.00 -14.35 -10.65
N PHE A 12 19.96 -14.72 -9.81
CA PHE A 12 20.47 -13.81 -8.77
C PHE A 12 21.29 -12.66 -9.34
N ASP A 13 22.07 -12.88 -10.38
CA ASP A 13 22.84 -11.82 -11.05
C ASP A 13 21.90 -10.78 -11.67
N ASP A 14 20.86 -11.21 -12.33
CA ASP A 14 19.87 -10.31 -12.94
C ASP A 14 19.04 -9.58 -11.87
N TYR A 15 18.66 -10.25 -10.79
CA TYR A 15 18.02 -9.63 -9.64
C TYR A 15 18.92 -8.56 -9.01
N ASN A 16 20.19 -8.89 -8.76
CA ASN A 16 21.16 -7.94 -8.18
C ASN A 16 21.39 -6.71 -9.09
N LYS A 17 21.53 -6.92 -10.41
CA LYS A 17 21.61 -5.79 -11.36
C LYS A 17 20.36 -4.91 -11.28
N LEU A 18 19.18 -5.50 -11.14
CA LEU A 18 17.93 -4.76 -11.05
C LEU A 18 17.86 -3.90 -9.79
N ILE A 19 18.06 -4.48 -8.61
CA ILE A 19 17.92 -3.80 -7.32
C ILE A 19 19.05 -2.80 -7.00
N THR A 20 20.17 -2.87 -7.75
CA THR A 20 21.30 -1.92 -7.62
C THR A 20 21.37 -0.93 -8.76
N ARG A 21 20.42 -0.99 -9.72
CA ARG A 21 20.42 -0.09 -10.87
C ARG A 21 20.23 1.34 -10.42
N LYS A 22 21.20 2.21 -10.83
CA LYS A 22 21.09 3.64 -10.57
C LYS A 22 19.99 4.27 -11.40
N ASN A 23 19.20 5.11 -10.77
CA ASN A 23 18.18 5.87 -11.45
C ASN A 23 18.76 7.15 -12.04
N VAL A 24 18.21 7.57 -13.16
CA VAL A 24 18.71 8.73 -13.92
C VAL A 24 17.58 9.76 -13.99
N PRO A 25 17.84 11.02 -13.57
CA PRO A 25 16.85 12.07 -13.71
C PRO A 25 16.56 12.33 -15.19
N LEU A 26 15.32 12.65 -15.51
CA LEU A 26 14.90 13.13 -16.82
C LEU A 26 15.00 14.66 -16.84
N GLU A 27 15.22 15.22 -18.03
CA GLU A 27 15.38 16.68 -18.24
C GLU A 27 14.04 17.45 -18.20
N ASP A 28 12.91 16.75 -18.09
CA ASP A 28 11.55 17.31 -18.14
C ASP A 28 11.06 17.84 -16.77
N GLY A 29 11.94 18.07 -15.83
CA GLY A 29 11.62 18.67 -14.54
C GLY A 29 11.13 20.13 -14.67
N ASN A 30 10.19 20.51 -13.80
CA ASN A 30 9.61 21.86 -13.78
C ASN A 30 10.06 22.71 -12.59
N GLY A 31 11.09 22.29 -11.86
CA GLY A 31 11.59 22.95 -10.64
C GLY A 31 10.81 22.61 -9.36
N ILE A 32 9.65 21.95 -9.47
CA ILE A 32 8.83 21.52 -8.33
C ILE A 32 9.06 20.03 -8.06
N PHE A 33 9.18 19.23 -9.11
CA PHE A 33 9.46 17.79 -9.02
C PHE A 33 10.51 17.38 -10.06
N ALA A 34 11.18 16.26 -9.79
CA ALA A 34 12.04 15.58 -10.73
C ALA A 34 11.44 14.22 -11.10
N ARG A 35 11.50 13.88 -12.37
CA ARG A 35 11.15 12.55 -12.87
C ARG A 35 12.39 11.74 -13.11
N TYR A 36 12.27 10.43 -12.97
CA TYR A 36 13.35 9.50 -13.17
C TYR A 36 13.01 8.47 -14.24
N LYS A 37 14.02 7.95 -14.90
CA LYS A 37 13.88 7.04 -16.05
C LYS A 37 13.25 5.71 -15.69
N TYR A 38 13.57 5.18 -14.52
CA TYR A 38 13.14 3.84 -14.14
C TYR A 38 12.16 3.89 -12.96
N PRO A 39 11.13 3.03 -12.95
CA PRO A 39 10.33 2.85 -11.75
C PRO A 39 11.21 2.35 -10.61
N ILE A 40 10.96 2.83 -9.39
CA ILE A 40 11.74 2.47 -8.20
C ILE A 40 11.52 1.02 -7.77
N LEU A 41 10.31 0.51 -7.96
CA LEU A 41 9.92 -0.88 -7.69
C LEU A 41 9.00 -1.40 -8.79
N THR A 42 9.15 -2.68 -9.07
CA THR A 42 8.26 -3.47 -9.94
C THR A 42 8.10 -4.85 -9.33
N ALA A 43 7.22 -5.68 -9.85
CA ALA A 43 7.06 -7.07 -9.41
C ALA A 43 8.41 -7.84 -9.41
N ALA A 44 9.31 -7.56 -10.35
CA ALA A 44 10.62 -8.19 -10.43
C ALA A 44 11.57 -7.83 -9.27
N HIS A 45 11.31 -6.75 -8.52
CA HIS A 45 12.09 -6.37 -7.34
C HIS A 45 11.69 -7.16 -6.08
N THR A 46 10.59 -7.92 -6.11
CA THR A 46 10.23 -8.78 -4.98
C THR A 46 11.31 -9.84 -4.76
N PRO A 47 11.59 -10.23 -3.51
CA PRO A 47 12.64 -11.21 -3.21
C PRO A 47 12.51 -12.48 -4.06
N VAL A 48 13.63 -12.99 -4.55
CA VAL A 48 13.64 -14.17 -5.42
C VAL A 48 12.95 -15.35 -4.74
N PHE A 49 13.19 -15.55 -3.44
CA PHE A 49 12.63 -16.68 -2.68
C PHE A 49 11.11 -16.52 -2.38
N TRP A 50 10.50 -15.38 -2.64
CA TRP A 50 9.03 -15.27 -2.63
C TRP A 50 8.41 -15.89 -3.86
N ARG A 51 9.12 -15.89 -4.97
CA ARG A 51 8.62 -16.29 -6.28
C ARG A 51 9.06 -17.68 -6.68
N TYR A 52 10.26 -18.08 -6.28
CA TYR A 52 10.90 -19.33 -6.68
C TYR A 52 11.13 -20.23 -5.47
N ASP A 53 10.81 -21.48 -5.64
CA ASP A 53 11.37 -22.55 -4.83
C ASP A 53 12.79 -22.81 -5.33
N LEU A 54 13.76 -22.59 -4.46
CA LEU A 54 15.20 -22.64 -4.79
C LEU A 54 15.83 -24.02 -4.57
N ASP A 55 15.03 -25.03 -4.24
CA ASP A 55 15.48 -26.40 -4.06
C ASP A 55 15.48 -27.15 -5.42
N PRO A 56 16.64 -27.69 -5.88
CA PRO A 56 16.71 -28.42 -7.13
C PRO A 56 15.94 -29.75 -7.11
N GLU A 57 15.64 -30.32 -5.95
CA GLU A 57 14.86 -31.55 -5.86
C GLU A 57 13.37 -31.31 -6.12
N SER A 58 12.82 -30.21 -5.57
CA SER A 58 11.42 -29.88 -5.74
C SER A 58 11.15 -28.99 -6.97
N ASN A 59 12.15 -28.23 -7.46
CA ASN A 59 12.03 -27.33 -8.61
C ASN A 59 13.22 -27.47 -9.61
N PRO A 60 13.49 -28.65 -10.19
CA PRO A 60 14.69 -28.91 -10.98
C PRO A 60 14.86 -28.00 -12.20
N ASN A 61 13.78 -27.42 -12.69
CA ASN A 61 13.79 -26.53 -13.84
C ASN A 61 13.89 -25.04 -13.44
N LEU A 62 13.91 -24.73 -12.14
CA LEU A 62 13.87 -23.35 -11.58
C LEU A 62 12.73 -22.54 -12.18
N MET A 63 11.51 -23.08 -12.10
CA MET A 63 10.31 -22.41 -12.55
C MET A 63 9.81 -21.47 -11.45
N GLU A 64 9.31 -20.29 -11.86
CA GLU A 64 8.60 -19.39 -10.94
C GLU A 64 7.33 -20.06 -10.44
N ARG A 65 7.14 -20.11 -9.10
CA ARG A 65 6.03 -20.81 -8.46
C ARG A 65 4.89 -19.89 -8.10
N ILE A 66 5.22 -18.66 -7.68
CA ILE A 66 4.25 -17.65 -7.27
C ILE A 66 4.44 -16.42 -8.14
N GLY A 67 3.48 -16.16 -9.01
CA GLY A 67 3.48 -14.97 -9.87
C GLY A 67 3.17 -13.71 -9.06
N MET A 68 4.04 -12.71 -9.15
CA MET A 68 3.76 -11.35 -8.71
C MET A 68 3.28 -10.54 -9.90
N ASN A 69 2.06 -10.00 -9.81
CA ASN A 69 1.47 -9.21 -10.90
C ASN A 69 2.04 -7.80 -10.94
N ALA A 70 2.01 -7.09 -9.80
CA ALA A 70 2.41 -5.70 -9.74
C ALA A 70 2.85 -5.26 -8.34
N THR A 71 3.59 -4.15 -8.29
CA THR A 71 3.77 -3.31 -7.10
C THR A 71 3.07 -1.99 -7.36
N LEU A 72 2.22 -1.55 -6.42
CA LEU A 72 1.28 -0.46 -6.63
C LEU A 72 1.28 0.48 -5.41
N ASN A 73 0.79 1.69 -5.57
CA ASN A 73 0.35 2.68 -4.58
C ASN A 73 0.97 2.54 -3.19
N SER A 74 2.26 2.84 -3.07
CA SER A 74 2.99 2.70 -1.81
C SER A 74 2.79 3.90 -0.90
N GLY A 75 2.58 3.67 0.40
CA GLY A 75 2.82 4.68 1.41
C GLY A 75 4.32 4.91 1.58
N ALA A 76 4.75 6.16 1.68
CA ALA A 76 6.16 6.52 1.78
C ALA A 76 6.43 7.36 3.03
N ILE A 77 7.58 7.12 3.67
CA ILE A 77 8.02 7.86 4.84
C ILE A 77 9.54 7.91 4.93
N LYS A 78 10.09 9.00 5.49
CA LYS A 78 11.49 9.04 5.91
C LYS A 78 11.59 8.60 7.38
N TRP A 79 12.34 7.54 7.62
CA TRP A 79 12.44 6.92 8.94
C TRP A 79 13.87 6.49 9.24
N ASN A 80 14.41 6.92 10.39
CA ASN A 80 15.77 6.58 10.85
C ASN A 80 16.85 6.79 9.77
N GLY A 81 16.77 7.89 9.03
CA GLY A 81 17.73 8.25 7.99
C GLY A 81 17.57 7.53 6.65
N LYS A 82 16.63 6.61 6.54
CA LYS A 82 16.27 5.90 5.30
C LYS A 82 14.90 6.34 4.78
N TYR A 83 14.59 5.98 3.55
CA TYR A 83 13.27 6.11 2.95
C TYR A 83 12.61 4.73 2.94
N LEU A 84 11.46 4.63 3.60
CA LEU A 84 10.68 3.41 3.66
C LEU A 84 9.43 3.55 2.81
N LEU A 85 9.06 2.47 2.17
CA LEU A 85 7.80 2.30 1.46
C LEU A 85 7.05 1.12 2.07
N VAL A 86 5.77 1.30 2.37
CA VAL A 86 4.85 0.17 2.53
C VAL A 86 4.16 -0.05 1.20
N VAL A 87 4.60 -1.06 0.51
CA VAL A 87 4.26 -1.34 -0.88
C VAL A 87 3.05 -2.26 -0.92
N ARG A 88 2.04 -1.90 -1.72
CA ARG A 88 1.02 -2.85 -2.15
C ARG A 88 1.64 -3.80 -3.17
N VAL A 89 1.76 -5.06 -2.83
CA VAL A 89 2.17 -6.12 -3.74
C VAL A 89 0.94 -6.93 -4.11
N GLU A 90 0.68 -7.07 -5.41
CA GLU A 90 -0.46 -7.81 -5.94
C GLU A 90 0.02 -9.13 -6.53
N GLY A 91 -0.57 -10.25 -6.09
CA GLY A 91 -0.33 -11.57 -6.65
C GLY A 91 -1.04 -11.80 -7.98
N ALA A 92 -0.78 -12.93 -8.62
CA ALA A 92 -1.43 -13.34 -9.86
C ALA A 92 -2.95 -13.55 -9.70
N ASP A 93 -3.41 -13.77 -8.48
CA ASP A 93 -4.82 -13.90 -8.10
C ASP A 93 -5.54 -12.56 -7.91
N ARG A 94 -4.86 -11.44 -8.16
CA ARG A 94 -5.35 -10.07 -7.95
C ARG A 94 -5.61 -9.71 -6.49
N LYS A 95 -5.14 -10.52 -5.54
CA LYS A 95 -5.14 -10.17 -4.13
C LYS A 95 -3.85 -9.47 -3.75
N SER A 96 -3.97 -8.55 -2.82
CA SER A 96 -2.85 -7.71 -2.40
C SER A 96 -2.45 -8.00 -0.96
N PHE A 97 -1.17 -7.81 -0.70
CA PHE A 97 -0.60 -7.77 0.64
C PHE A 97 0.38 -6.60 0.74
N PHE A 98 0.81 -6.27 1.94
CA PHE A 98 1.77 -5.20 2.17
C PHE A 98 3.16 -5.75 2.46
N ALA A 99 4.17 -5.05 1.96
CA ALA A 99 5.57 -5.34 2.24
C ALA A 99 6.38 -4.07 2.37
N VAL A 100 7.38 -4.08 3.25
CA VAL A 100 8.29 -2.95 3.42
C VAL A 100 9.42 -3.04 2.40
N ALA A 101 9.71 -1.91 1.76
CA ALA A 101 10.92 -1.72 0.99
C ALA A 101 11.66 -0.47 1.49
N GLU A 102 12.99 -0.51 1.51
CA GLU A 102 13.82 0.60 1.96
C GLU A 102 14.81 1.06 0.91
N SER A 103 15.16 2.35 0.97
CA SER A 103 16.22 2.96 0.16
C SER A 103 17.02 3.95 0.99
N PRO A 104 18.34 4.07 0.79
CA PRO A 104 19.16 5.06 1.47
C PRO A 104 18.91 6.50 0.99
N ASN A 105 18.37 6.70 -0.21
CA ASN A 105 18.26 8.01 -0.85
C ASN A 105 16.85 8.34 -1.40
N GLY A 106 15.93 7.40 -1.43
CA GLY A 106 14.57 7.56 -1.96
C GLY A 106 14.48 7.63 -3.50
N ILE A 107 15.57 7.39 -4.21
CA ILE A 107 15.66 7.52 -5.67
C ILE A 107 15.97 6.17 -6.33
N ASP A 108 16.88 5.43 -5.76
CA ASP A 108 17.30 4.10 -6.24
C ASP A 108 17.70 3.18 -5.07
N ASN A 109 18.21 1.97 -5.38
CA ASN A 109 18.60 0.96 -4.40
C ASN A 109 17.48 0.59 -3.42
N PHE A 110 16.25 0.59 -3.88
CA PHE A 110 15.14 0.06 -3.11
C PHE A 110 15.26 -1.45 -2.99
N ARG A 111 15.08 -1.97 -1.77
CA ARG A 111 15.09 -3.38 -1.46
C ARG A 111 13.93 -3.71 -0.56
N PHE A 112 13.16 -4.72 -0.92
CA PHE A 112 12.18 -5.30 -0.02
C PHE A 112 12.87 -5.93 1.19
N TRP A 113 12.23 -5.85 2.35
CA TRP A 113 12.57 -6.69 3.48
C TRP A 113 12.22 -8.15 3.18
N ASP A 114 12.77 -9.09 3.96
CA ASP A 114 12.66 -10.51 3.66
C ASP A 114 11.23 -11.05 3.72
N TYR A 115 10.38 -10.46 4.57
CA TYR A 115 9.02 -10.96 4.78
C TYR A 115 7.99 -9.86 4.58
N PRO A 116 6.79 -10.22 4.05
CA PRO A 116 5.64 -9.34 4.04
C PRO A 116 5.24 -8.89 5.44
N ILE A 117 4.50 -7.78 5.51
CA ILE A 117 3.89 -7.33 6.76
C ILE A 117 2.83 -8.35 7.19
N THR A 118 2.97 -8.86 8.40
CA THR A 118 1.95 -9.70 9.04
C THR A 118 1.14 -8.83 9.99
N MET A 119 -0.17 -8.83 9.81
CA MET A 119 -1.11 -8.20 10.73
C MET A 119 -2.02 -9.24 11.33
N PRO A 120 -2.53 -9.03 12.57
CA PRO A 120 -3.61 -9.83 13.09
C PRO A 120 -4.81 -9.85 12.13
N GLU A 121 -5.47 -10.99 12.02
CA GLU A 121 -6.68 -11.11 11.20
C GLU A 121 -7.83 -10.30 11.81
N ASP A 122 -8.63 -9.69 10.95
CA ASP A 122 -9.88 -9.05 11.34
C ASP A 122 -10.93 -10.09 11.73
N VAL A 123 -11.86 -9.70 12.60
CA VAL A 123 -13.03 -10.55 12.96
C VAL A 123 -13.82 -10.94 11.70
N ILE A 124 -13.93 -10.02 10.75
CA ILE A 124 -14.48 -10.29 9.41
C ILE A 124 -13.32 -10.12 8.43
N PRO A 125 -12.78 -11.19 7.85
CA PRO A 125 -11.67 -11.12 6.94
C PRO A 125 -11.95 -10.23 5.74
N ALA A 126 -10.97 -9.41 5.36
CA ALA A 126 -11.03 -8.65 4.12
C ALA A 126 -10.81 -9.58 2.92
N THR A 127 -11.57 -9.37 1.86
CA THR A 127 -11.36 -10.05 0.58
C THR A 127 -10.16 -9.48 -0.16
N ASN A 128 -9.83 -8.22 0.08
CA ASN A 128 -8.63 -7.55 -0.42
C ASN A 128 -8.25 -6.37 0.49
N ILE A 129 -6.95 -6.07 0.57
CA ILE A 129 -6.40 -4.90 1.27
C ILE A 129 -5.45 -4.17 0.34
N TYR A 130 -5.48 -2.81 0.33
CA TYR A 130 -4.63 -2.06 -0.58
C TYR A 130 -4.45 -0.60 -0.17
N ASP A 131 -3.47 0.05 -0.79
CA ASP A 131 -3.24 1.49 -0.82
C ASP A 131 -3.02 2.12 0.56
N MET A 132 -2.10 1.55 1.37
CA MET A 132 -1.77 2.09 2.68
C MET A 132 -1.12 3.48 2.55
N ARG A 133 -1.65 4.44 3.31
CA ARG A 133 -1.08 5.77 3.51
C ARG A 133 -0.41 5.82 4.87
N LEU A 134 0.84 6.29 4.91
CA LEU A 134 1.64 6.35 6.13
C LEU A 134 1.70 7.77 6.68
N THR A 135 1.54 7.89 7.99
CA THR A 135 1.73 9.16 8.71
C THR A 135 2.49 8.91 10.00
N ALA A 136 3.65 9.52 10.17
CA ALA A 136 4.26 9.66 11.48
C ALA A 136 3.51 10.76 12.24
N HIS A 137 2.85 10.39 13.31
CA HIS A 137 2.04 11.29 14.10
C HIS A 137 2.78 11.75 15.36
N GLU A 138 2.46 12.93 15.86
CA GLU A 138 3.13 13.52 17.03
C GLU A 138 2.92 12.76 18.34
N ASP A 139 1.95 11.84 18.40
CA ASP A 139 1.79 10.88 19.52
C ASP A 139 2.86 9.79 19.58
N GLY A 140 3.80 9.78 18.62
CA GLY A 140 4.91 8.86 18.53
C GLY A 140 4.62 7.53 17.84
N TRP A 141 3.46 7.37 17.20
CA TRP A 141 3.14 6.24 16.33
C TRP A 141 3.29 6.60 14.86
N VAL A 142 3.60 5.60 14.06
CA VAL A 142 3.38 5.64 12.61
C VAL A 142 2.09 4.91 12.34
N TYR A 143 1.11 5.63 11.79
CA TYR A 143 -0.16 5.06 11.35
C TYR A 143 -0.12 4.70 9.88
N GLY A 144 -0.68 3.54 9.57
CA GLY A 144 -1.00 3.11 8.21
C GLY A 144 -2.52 3.03 8.06
N ILE A 145 -3.10 3.88 7.22
CA ILE A 145 -4.52 3.79 6.88
C ILE A 145 -4.62 3.24 5.46
N PHE A 146 -5.43 2.20 5.28
CA PHE A 146 -5.54 1.49 4.02
C PHE A 146 -6.98 1.08 3.72
N CYS A 147 -7.27 0.74 2.49
CA CYS A 147 -8.56 0.22 2.11
C CYS A 147 -8.65 -1.27 2.43
N ALA A 148 -9.71 -1.68 3.13
CA ALA A 148 -10.11 -3.06 3.29
C ALA A 148 -11.45 -3.27 2.59
N GLU A 149 -11.48 -4.16 1.61
CA GLU A 149 -12.69 -4.56 0.93
C GLU A 149 -13.22 -5.86 1.51
N ARG A 150 -14.52 -5.93 1.68
CA ARG A 150 -15.24 -7.13 2.10
C ARG A 150 -16.41 -7.37 1.16
N HIS A 151 -16.78 -8.62 1.01
CA HIS A 151 -17.98 -8.95 0.24
C HIS A 151 -19.19 -8.18 0.81
N ASP A 152 -20.00 -7.59 -0.06
CA ASP A 152 -21.22 -6.91 0.36
C ASP A 152 -22.24 -7.95 0.83
N PRO A 153 -22.63 -7.96 2.12
CA PRO A 153 -23.62 -8.93 2.62
C PRO A 153 -25.03 -8.73 2.02
N ALA A 154 -25.30 -7.57 1.43
CA ALA A 154 -26.56 -7.29 0.74
C ALA A 154 -26.54 -7.72 -0.74
N ALA A 155 -25.41 -8.17 -1.27
CA ALA A 155 -25.29 -8.61 -2.64
C ALA A 155 -26.12 -9.87 -2.91
N PRO A 156 -26.66 -10.05 -4.12
CA PRO A 156 -27.34 -11.27 -4.53
C PRO A 156 -26.46 -12.50 -4.32
N ALA A 157 -27.08 -13.63 -4.00
CA ALA A 157 -26.37 -14.90 -3.83
C ALA A 157 -25.60 -15.24 -5.11
N GLY A 158 -24.28 -15.50 -4.97
CA GLY A 158 -23.39 -15.81 -6.09
C GLY A 158 -22.74 -14.60 -6.77
N ASP A 159 -23.09 -13.37 -6.40
CA ASP A 159 -22.34 -12.19 -6.84
C ASP A 159 -21.05 -12.03 -6.00
N LEU A 160 -19.92 -12.35 -6.61
CA LEU A 160 -18.59 -12.20 -6.01
C LEU A 160 -17.92 -10.85 -6.34
N SER A 161 -18.59 -10.01 -7.11
CA SER A 161 -18.04 -8.73 -7.58
C SER A 161 -18.41 -7.55 -6.67
N SER A 162 -19.52 -7.64 -5.95
CA SER A 162 -19.96 -6.59 -5.03
C SER A 162 -19.13 -6.58 -3.75
N ALA A 163 -18.54 -5.42 -3.46
CA ALA A 163 -17.73 -5.23 -2.27
C ALA A 163 -18.01 -3.88 -1.61
N THR A 164 -17.96 -3.87 -0.28
CA THR A 164 -17.93 -2.66 0.53
C THR A 164 -16.48 -2.34 0.93
N ALA A 165 -16.14 -1.06 0.96
CA ALA A 165 -14.82 -0.59 1.32
C ALA A 165 -14.83 0.22 2.61
N THR A 166 -13.92 -0.11 3.52
CA THR A 166 -13.71 0.61 4.76
C THR A 166 -12.27 1.13 4.84
N ALA A 167 -12.05 2.22 5.57
CA ALA A 167 -10.72 2.66 5.93
C ALA A 167 -10.24 1.86 7.14
N ALA A 168 -9.34 0.93 6.89
CA ALA A 168 -8.71 0.10 7.89
C ALA A 168 -7.50 0.81 8.49
N ILE A 169 -7.25 0.64 9.79
CA ILE A 169 -6.20 1.33 10.53
C ILE A 169 -5.23 0.32 11.12
N ALA A 170 -3.96 0.54 10.92
CA ALA A 170 -2.90 -0.13 11.66
C ALA A 170 -1.87 0.89 12.13
N ARG A 171 -1.08 0.54 13.15
CA ARG A 171 0.02 1.39 13.63
C ARG A 171 1.24 0.57 13.98
N THR A 172 2.39 1.22 13.96
CA THR A 172 3.68 0.60 14.26
C THR A 172 4.65 1.62 14.86
N LYS A 173 5.71 1.12 15.51
CA LYS A 173 6.86 1.93 15.93
C LYS A 173 8.16 1.51 15.24
N ASP A 174 8.16 0.44 14.47
CA ASP A 174 9.37 -0.19 13.93
C ASP A 174 9.21 -0.79 12.53
N PHE A 175 8.01 -0.72 11.95
CA PHE A 175 7.62 -1.32 10.66
C PHE A 175 7.70 -2.86 10.62
N VAL A 176 8.08 -3.51 11.72
CA VAL A 176 8.10 -4.97 11.87
C VAL A 176 6.85 -5.44 12.60
N ASN A 177 6.58 -4.82 13.76
CA ASN A 177 5.44 -5.14 14.60
C ASN A 177 4.29 -4.17 14.32
N TRP A 178 3.20 -4.70 13.81
CA TRP A 178 2.01 -3.94 13.47
C TRP A 178 0.86 -4.29 14.39
N GLU A 179 0.23 -3.27 14.94
CA GLU A 179 -1.01 -3.38 15.68
C GLU A 179 -2.17 -3.01 14.76
N ARG A 180 -3.10 -3.95 14.54
CA ARG A 180 -4.34 -3.72 13.79
C ARG A 180 -5.36 -3.11 14.73
N LEU A 181 -5.81 -1.90 14.42
CA LEU A 181 -6.88 -1.21 15.14
C LEU A 181 -8.24 -1.46 14.46
N PRO A 182 -9.37 -1.25 15.14
CA PRO A 182 -10.67 -1.27 14.51
C PRO A 182 -10.74 -0.34 13.29
N ASP A 183 -11.55 -0.71 12.30
CA ASP A 183 -11.78 0.13 11.14
C ASP A 183 -12.38 1.47 11.54
N LEU A 184 -12.08 2.51 10.77
CA LEU A 184 -12.70 3.81 10.91
C LEU A 184 -14.22 3.70 10.69
N LYS A 185 -15.01 4.04 11.69
CA LYS A 185 -16.46 4.10 11.56
C LYS A 185 -16.87 5.38 10.85
N THR A 186 -17.62 5.24 9.78
CA THR A 186 -18.09 6.34 8.94
C THR A 186 -19.50 6.10 8.46
N GLY A 187 -20.21 7.17 8.07
CA GLY A 187 -21.54 7.07 7.46
C GLY A 187 -21.54 6.66 5.99
N SER A 188 -20.37 6.58 5.34
CA SER A 188 -20.18 6.23 3.94
C SER A 188 -18.97 5.33 3.76
N GLN A 189 -18.86 4.67 2.61
CA GLN A 189 -17.63 3.96 2.26
C GLN A 189 -16.46 4.94 2.15
N GLN A 190 -15.29 4.52 2.57
CA GLN A 190 -14.09 5.34 2.59
C GLN A 190 -12.92 4.63 1.90
N ARG A 191 -12.24 5.35 1.03
CA ARG A 191 -10.98 4.93 0.40
C ARG A 191 -9.95 6.06 0.50
N ASN A 192 -8.67 5.70 0.57
CA ASN A 192 -7.57 6.68 0.57
C ASN A 192 -7.65 7.74 1.70
N VAL A 193 -8.10 7.35 2.89
CA VAL A 193 -8.07 8.22 4.06
C VAL A 193 -6.63 8.49 4.47
N VAL A 194 -6.33 9.73 4.84
CA VAL A 194 -5.00 10.16 5.28
C VAL A 194 -5.11 10.82 6.65
N LEU A 195 -4.26 10.42 7.59
CA LEU A 195 -4.14 11.07 8.89
C LEU A 195 -3.24 12.31 8.77
N HIS A 196 -3.68 13.44 9.35
CA HIS A 196 -2.82 14.61 9.55
C HIS A 196 -1.73 14.27 10.59
N PRO A 197 -0.49 14.76 10.43
CA PRO A 197 0.61 14.36 11.33
C PRO A 197 0.53 14.93 12.73
N GLU A 198 -0.28 15.95 12.96
CA GLU A 198 -0.40 16.68 14.21
C GLU A 198 -1.84 16.68 14.71
N PHE A 199 -2.03 16.85 16.02
CA PHE A 199 -3.35 17.10 16.57
C PHE A 199 -3.90 18.46 16.11
N VAL A 200 -5.20 18.48 15.81
CA VAL A 200 -5.92 19.71 15.51
C VAL A 200 -7.00 19.90 16.59
N ASN A 201 -6.89 20.97 17.35
CA ASN A 201 -7.75 21.22 18.51
C ASN A 201 -7.75 20.05 19.52
N GLY A 202 -6.60 19.41 19.71
CA GLY A 202 -6.43 18.27 20.62
C GLY A 202 -7.04 16.95 20.12
N LYS A 203 -7.41 16.84 18.85
CA LYS A 203 -8.00 15.66 18.22
C LYS A 203 -7.16 15.20 17.03
N TYR A 204 -7.28 13.91 16.68
CA TYR A 204 -6.74 13.39 15.41
C TYR A 204 -7.57 13.96 14.25
N ALA A 205 -6.89 14.41 13.21
CA ALA A 205 -7.54 15.01 12.04
C ALA A 205 -7.34 14.12 10.81
N LEU A 206 -8.40 13.90 10.07
CA LEU A 206 -8.42 12.99 8.93
C LEU A 206 -8.83 13.75 7.66
N TYR A 207 -8.08 13.54 6.59
CA TYR A 207 -8.56 13.78 5.25
C TYR A 207 -9.27 12.53 4.79
N THR A 208 -10.56 12.64 4.56
CA THR A 208 -11.43 11.53 4.18
C THR A 208 -11.77 11.59 2.69
N ARG A 209 -12.26 10.49 2.15
CA ARG A 209 -12.75 10.41 0.78
C ARG A 209 -14.04 9.60 0.75
N PRO A 210 -15.18 10.20 1.11
CA PRO A 210 -16.46 9.53 1.10
C PRO A 210 -16.86 9.13 -0.33
N GLN A 211 -17.20 7.86 -0.51
CA GLN A 211 -17.58 7.32 -1.82
C GLN A 211 -18.38 6.04 -1.67
N ASP A 212 -19.66 6.09 -1.99
CA ASP A 212 -20.56 4.92 -1.91
C ASP A 212 -20.59 4.08 -3.18
N GLY A 213 -20.25 4.65 -4.35
CA GLY A 213 -20.08 3.93 -5.62
C GLY A 213 -18.61 3.66 -5.95
N PHE A 214 -18.33 2.58 -6.67
CA PHE A 214 -16.94 2.18 -6.98
C PHE A 214 -16.19 3.23 -7.81
N ILE A 215 -16.82 3.84 -8.79
CA ILE A 215 -16.26 4.92 -9.63
C ILE A 215 -17.38 5.86 -10.02
N ASP A 216 -18.15 6.36 -9.08
CA ASP A 216 -19.08 7.40 -9.42
C ASP A 216 -18.39 8.75 -9.40
N ALA A 217 -17.91 9.16 -10.56
CA ALA A 217 -17.25 10.44 -10.75
C ALA A 217 -18.22 11.62 -10.63
N GLY A 218 -19.52 11.39 -10.57
CA GLY A 218 -20.57 12.40 -10.64
C GLY A 218 -21.31 12.69 -9.34
N SER A 219 -21.40 11.74 -8.41
CA SER A 219 -22.22 11.87 -7.22
C SER A 219 -21.40 12.03 -5.94
N GLY A 220 -21.37 13.22 -5.39
CA GLY A 220 -21.11 13.44 -3.97
C GLY A 220 -19.71 13.17 -3.43
N GLY A 221 -18.76 12.72 -4.23
CA GLY A 221 -17.38 12.51 -3.79
C GLY A 221 -16.66 13.84 -3.52
N GLY A 222 -15.46 13.76 -2.98
CA GLY A 222 -14.61 14.91 -2.70
C GLY A 222 -13.61 14.58 -1.61
N ILE A 223 -12.85 15.57 -1.19
CA ILE A 223 -11.99 15.47 -0.02
C ILE A 223 -12.78 15.98 1.17
N GLY A 224 -12.96 15.14 2.17
CA GLY A 224 -13.57 15.49 3.43
C GLY A 224 -12.50 15.78 4.49
N TRP A 225 -12.94 16.45 5.52
CA TRP A 225 -12.20 16.73 6.74
C TRP A 225 -13.01 16.29 7.94
N ALA A 226 -12.40 15.52 8.82
CA ALA A 226 -13.05 15.03 10.04
C ALA A 226 -12.07 15.04 11.20
N LEU A 227 -12.61 15.21 12.41
CA LEU A 227 -11.87 15.10 13.67
C LEU A 227 -12.37 13.88 14.45
N VAL A 228 -11.43 13.09 15.00
CA VAL A 228 -11.74 11.95 15.86
C VAL A 228 -10.97 12.07 17.17
N ASP A 229 -11.58 11.59 18.26
CA ASP A 229 -11.02 11.73 19.60
C ASP A 229 -9.90 10.69 19.87
N ASP A 230 -10.01 9.52 19.27
CA ASP A 230 -9.14 8.37 19.53
C ASP A 230 -9.01 7.48 18.29
N MET A 231 -7.79 7.12 17.92
CA MET A 231 -7.53 6.22 16.80
C MET A 231 -7.78 4.74 17.13
N THR A 232 -7.85 4.38 18.40
CA THR A 232 -8.15 2.99 18.80
C THR A 232 -9.64 2.65 18.66
N HIS A 233 -10.49 3.67 18.55
CA HIS A 233 -11.93 3.56 18.35
C HIS A 233 -12.43 4.72 17.47
N ALA A 234 -11.74 4.93 16.34
CA ALA A 234 -11.98 6.08 15.48
C ALA A 234 -13.40 6.06 14.88
N GLU A 235 -14.14 7.15 15.11
CA GLU A 235 -15.50 7.35 14.60
C GLU A 235 -15.64 8.78 14.04
N VAL A 236 -15.96 8.88 12.78
CA VAL A 236 -16.30 10.13 12.11
C VAL A 236 -17.79 10.43 12.34
N ARG A 237 -18.06 11.35 13.24
CA ARG A 237 -19.43 11.82 13.53
C ARG A 237 -19.86 12.97 12.65
N GLU A 238 -18.90 13.82 12.30
CA GLU A 238 -19.10 14.96 11.43
C GLU A 238 -18.00 15.00 10.38
N GLU A 239 -18.38 15.18 9.12
CA GLU A 239 -17.47 15.24 7.97
C GLU A 239 -17.82 16.49 7.14
N THR A 240 -16.84 17.34 6.94
CA THR A 240 -16.98 18.53 6.09
C THR A 240 -16.28 18.32 4.77
N ILE A 241 -16.98 18.40 3.66
CA ILE A 241 -16.37 18.34 2.33
C ILE A 241 -15.67 19.68 2.03
N ILE A 242 -14.33 19.62 1.98
CA ILE A 242 -13.48 20.82 1.79
C ILE A 242 -13.11 21.05 0.32
N ASP A 243 -13.17 20.02 -0.52
CA ASP A 243 -12.93 20.15 -1.95
C ASP A 243 -13.89 19.23 -2.74
N ARG A 244 -14.61 19.81 -3.69
CA ARG A 244 -15.53 19.10 -4.60
C ARG A 244 -15.09 19.31 -6.04
N ARG A 245 -13.89 18.88 -6.38
CA ARG A 245 -13.44 18.98 -7.77
C ARG A 245 -14.02 17.86 -8.62
N TYR A 246 -14.70 18.25 -9.68
CA TYR A 246 -15.37 17.32 -10.62
C TYR A 246 -14.50 16.88 -11.80
N TYR A 247 -13.21 17.22 -11.81
CA TYR A 247 -12.33 16.82 -12.91
C TYR A 247 -11.85 15.37 -12.73
N HIS A 248 -12.15 14.52 -13.70
CA HIS A 248 -11.80 13.10 -13.70
C HIS A 248 -10.32 12.82 -13.42
N THR A 249 -9.44 13.69 -13.89
CA THR A 249 -7.98 13.53 -13.74
C THR A 249 -7.44 13.83 -12.33
N ILE A 250 -8.23 14.39 -11.44
CA ILE A 250 -7.80 14.77 -10.07
C ILE A 250 -8.38 13.84 -9.01
N LYS A 251 -9.37 13.02 -9.34
CA LYS A 251 -10.01 12.09 -8.41
C LYS A 251 -9.21 10.80 -8.14
N GLU A 252 -8.18 10.52 -8.92
CA GLU A 252 -7.41 9.27 -8.88
C GLU A 252 -5.97 9.43 -8.37
N VAL A 253 -5.63 10.55 -7.76
CA VAL A 253 -4.30 10.78 -7.21
C VAL A 253 -4.25 10.45 -5.73
#